data_9b528cb5c0be605f590b251db72e6f9d
#
_entry.id   9b528cb5c0be605f590b251db72e6f9d
#
_cell.length_a   1.000
_cell.length_b   1.000
_cell.length_c   1.000
_cell.angle_alpha   90.00
_cell.angle_beta   90.00
_cell.angle_gamma   90.00
#
_symmetry.space_group_name_H-M   'P 1'
#
loop_
_entity.id
_entity.type
_entity.pdbx_description
1 polymer ?
#
loop_
_entity_poly.entity_id
_entity_poly.type
_entity_poly.pdbx_seq_one_letter_code
_entity_poly.pdbx_strand_id
1 'polypeptide(L)'
;MGGRKPELWQQCKKACEDFFNENANNGNPYHLVEPTAQTTEAYRFAYRFAYISQASPEVIFETRVTDNNHNSKYCWAARQYMRTLDRQAYCPTQEFVEMFPWADGKPFNWEETEKAGELDHMFIKGDRKIGKQELQNVKYTRDPRLYETVSVNGQRDKVNVGDGKSTGQNVELYVGGTNAGTGPDNCVGAFATGYFHNKYIADGITGSAYEREKPHWVEMRLSDLYLIYAEALLQADGNNVKALEYIDKIRARVGLKGLAECNPSENLTTNKENLLEELLRERACELGFENTRFFDMKRYKRADLFSRTLHRLVIYRQVKDDATGEWKTSTNKWYNGDRTNKTLNKDNDAWYEPSHFEYKRLPITTGARAWWNGFDVKWYLFPFPQTEVLKGYLVQNPGW
;
A
#
# COMPACT_ATOMS: atom_id res chain seq x y z
N MET A 1 24.57 10.53 -18.49
CA MET A 1 23.19 10.69 -18.00
C MET A 1 22.72 12.06 -18.41
N GLY A 2 21.53 12.17 -19.01
CA GLY A 2 20.97 13.44 -19.46
C GLY A 2 20.87 14.44 -18.32
N GLY A 3 21.34 15.66 -18.54
CA GLY A 3 21.19 16.76 -17.59
C GLY A 3 19.71 17.13 -17.40
N ARG A 4 19.42 17.88 -16.33
CA ARG A 4 18.10 18.46 -16.13
C ARG A 4 17.75 19.37 -17.32
N LYS A 5 16.61 19.14 -17.94
CA LYS A 5 16.12 19.92 -19.08
C LYS A 5 14.82 20.62 -18.69
N PRO A 6 14.89 21.88 -18.23
CA PRO A 6 13.72 22.63 -17.78
C PRO A 6 12.61 22.71 -18.83
N GLU A 7 12.98 22.78 -20.11
CA GLU A 7 12.04 22.83 -21.22
C GLU A 7 11.13 21.60 -21.32
N LEU A 8 11.58 20.43 -20.88
CA LEU A 8 10.76 19.22 -20.86
C LEU A 8 9.67 19.29 -19.78
N TRP A 9 9.95 19.97 -18.68
CA TRP A 9 8.93 20.19 -17.65
C TRP A 9 7.85 21.16 -18.12
N GLN A 10 8.22 22.19 -18.88
CA GLN A 10 7.24 23.10 -19.52
C GLN A 10 6.38 22.35 -20.54
N GLN A 11 6.97 21.47 -21.34
CA GLN A 11 6.22 20.63 -22.28
C GLN A 11 5.26 19.68 -21.55
N CYS A 12 5.72 19.03 -20.47
CA CYS A 12 4.89 18.15 -19.63
C CYS A 12 3.72 18.93 -19.04
N LYS A 13 3.97 20.09 -18.46
CA LYS A 13 2.93 20.98 -17.91
C LYS A 13 1.89 21.33 -18.98
N LYS A 14 2.35 21.78 -20.16
CA LYS A 14 1.46 22.11 -21.25
C LYS A 14 0.61 20.93 -21.73
N ALA A 15 1.20 19.76 -21.85
CA ALA A 15 0.46 18.56 -22.26
C ALA A 15 -0.65 18.18 -21.28
N CYS A 16 -0.40 18.34 -19.97
CA CYS A 16 -1.44 18.16 -18.95
C CYS A 16 -2.55 19.20 -19.08
N GLU A 17 -2.17 20.48 -19.29
CA GLU A 17 -3.13 21.58 -19.47
C GLU A 17 -3.98 21.36 -20.73
N ASP A 18 -3.39 20.93 -21.84
CA ASP A 18 -4.08 20.60 -23.07
C ASP A 18 -5.11 19.46 -22.84
N PHE A 19 -4.71 18.40 -22.11
CA PHE A 19 -5.62 17.33 -21.74
C PHE A 19 -6.80 17.85 -20.90
N PHE A 20 -6.54 18.64 -19.87
CA PHE A 20 -7.62 19.16 -19.00
C PHE A 20 -8.57 20.07 -19.75
N ASN A 21 -8.08 20.91 -20.65
CA ASN A 21 -8.90 21.77 -21.49
C ASN A 21 -9.78 20.93 -22.44
N GLU A 22 -9.20 19.93 -23.10
CA GLU A 22 -9.95 19.04 -23.98
C GLU A 22 -10.98 18.22 -23.21
N ASN A 23 -10.63 17.72 -22.04
CA ASN A 23 -11.54 17.01 -21.15
C ASN A 23 -12.74 17.90 -20.76
N ALA A 24 -12.48 19.16 -20.38
CA ALA A 24 -13.53 20.13 -20.04
C ALA A 24 -14.42 20.47 -21.24
N ASN A 25 -13.84 20.67 -22.42
CA ASN A 25 -14.58 20.96 -23.66
C ASN A 25 -15.52 19.81 -24.07
N ASN A 26 -15.18 18.58 -23.68
CA ASN A 26 -15.99 17.39 -23.93
C ASN A 26 -16.90 16.99 -22.76
N GLY A 27 -17.13 17.87 -21.78
CA GLY A 27 -18.04 17.63 -20.67
C GLY A 27 -17.46 16.75 -19.55
N ASN A 28 -16.14 16.74 -19.39
CA ASN A 28 -15.41 16.01 -18.35
C ASN A 28 -15.67 14.50 -18.29
N PRO A 29 -15.51 13.76 -19.42
CA PRO A 29 -15.64 12.31 -19.39
C PRO A 29 -14.65 11.65 -18.40
N TYR A 30 -13.49 12.25 -18.21
CA TYR A 30 -12.54 11.84 -17.17
C TYR A 30 -12.71 12.69 -15.92
N HIS A 31 -13.01 12.04 -14.80
CA HIS A 31 -13.12 12.69 -13.50
C HIS A 31 -12.75 11.71 -12.38
N LEU A 32 -12.39 12.23 -11.21
CA LEU A 32 -12.11 11.38 -10.05
C LEU A 32 -13.39 10.68 -9.62
N VAL A 33 -13.25 9.44 -9.20
CA VAL A 33 -14.37 8.69 -8.58
C VAL A 33 -14.68 9.32 -7.23
N GLU A 34 -15.86 9.90 -7.10
CA GLU A 34 -16.28 10.52 -5.85
C GLU A 34 -16.86 9.49 -4.88
N PRO A 35 -16.56 9.61 -3.59
CA PRO A 35 -17.15 8.75 -2.56
C PRO A 35 -18.65 9.06 -2.42
N THR A 36 -19.47 8.02 -2.25
CA THR A 36 -20.93 8.15 -2.09
C THR A 36 -21.35 8.66 -0.71
N ALA A 37 -20.43 8.64 0.26
CA ALA A 37 -20.62 9.13 1.62
C ALA A 37 -19.26 9.47 2.24
N GLN A 38 -19.28 10.23 3.34
CA GLN A 38 -18.07 10.55 4.10
C GLN A 38 -17.78 9.48 5.16
N THR A 39 -17.56 8.25 4.70
CA THR A 39 -17.20 7.10 5.53
C THR A 39 -15.96 6.40 4.98
N THR A 40 -15.23 5.73 5.86
CA THR A 40 -14.02 4.99 5.46
C THR A 40 -14.32 3.96 4.38
N GLU A 41 -15.47 3.30 4.43
CA GLU A 41 -15.90 2.32 3.45
C GLU A 41 -16.14 2.95 2.09
N ALA A 42 -16.81 4.11 2.05
CA ALA A 42 -17.05 4.85 0.80
C ALA A 42 -15.75 5.39 0.19
N TYR A 43 -14.83 5.88 1.01
CA TYR A 43 -13.50 6.32 0.58
C TYR A 43 -12.67 5.15 0.02
N ARG A 44 -12.67 4.02 0.69
CA ARG A 44 -12.02 2.79 0.23
C ARG A 44 -12.61 2.31 -1.09
N PHE A 45 -13.93 2.33 -1.20
CA PHE A 45 -14.62 1.94 -2.44
C PHE A 45 -14.25 2.87 -3.61
N ALA A 46 -14.31 4.19 -3.42
CA ALA A 46 -13.95 5.15 -4.45
C ALA A 46 -12.53 4.96 -4.96
N TYR A 47 -11.57 4.78 -4.05
CA TYR A 47 -10.18 4.47 -4.41
C TYR A 47 -10.06 3.15 -5.19
N ARG A 48 -10.68 2.08 -4.69
CA ARG A 48 -10.62 0.76 -5.34
C ARG A 48 -11.27 0.78 -6.72
N PHE A 49 -12.43 1.41 -6.86
CA PHE A 49 -13.13 1.50 -8.13
C PHE A 49 -12.29 2.20 -9.21
N ALA A 50 -11.49 3.19 -8.81
CA ALA A 50 -10.65 3.96 -9.71
C ALA A 50 -9.64 3.12 -10.52
N TYR A 51 -9.12 2.03 -9.94
CA TYR A 51 -8.09 1.21 -10.59
C TYR A 51 -8.53 -0.22 -10.92
N ILE A 52 -9.66 -0.69 -10.39
CA ILE A 52 -10.10 -2.09 -10.61
C ILE A 52 -11.23 -2.21 -11.62
N SER A 53 -12.03 -1.16 -11.80
CA SER A 53 -13.22 -1.20 -12.66
C SER A 53 -12.91 -0.74 -14.08
N GLN A 54 -13.31 -1.54 -15.06
CA GLN A 54 -13.26 -1.13 -16.47
C GLN A 54 -14.22 0.03 -16.78
N ALA A 55 -15.20 0.29 -15.92
CA ALA A 55 -16.13 1.40 -16.03
C ALA A 55 -15.65 2.65 -15.29
N SER A 56 -14.42 2.66 -14.75
CA SER A 56 -13.91 3.79 -14.02
C SER A 56 -13.70 5.01 -14.91
N PRO A 57 -14.25 6.17 -14.56
CA PRO A 57 -14.01 7.42 -15.29
C PRO A 57 -12.59 7.96 -15.12
N GLU A 58 -11.78 7.36 -14.25
CA GLU A 58 -10.38 7.74 -14.09
C GLU A 58 -9.45 7.09 -15.10
N VAL A 59 -9.84 5.96 -15.72
CA VAL A 59 -8.95 5.20 -16.59
C VAL A 59 -8.80 5.91 -17.95
N ILE A 60 -7.57 6.38 -18.21
CA ILE A 60 -7.22 7.05 -19.47
C ILE A 60 -6.65 6.05 -20.46
N PHE A 61 -5.77 5.17 -19.98
CA PHE A 61 -5.15 4.14 -20.80
C PHE A 61 -4.98 2.84 -20.00
N GLU A 62 -5.39 1.73 -20.61
CA GLU A 62 -5.33 0.40 -20.00
C GLU A 62 -4.84 -0.66 -20.97
N THR A 63 -4.18 -1.67 -20.46
CA THR A 63 -3.92 -2.93 -21.14
C THR A 63 -4.99 -3.94 -20.73
N ARG A 64 -5.83 -4.34 -21.68
CA ARG A 64 -6.86 -5.36 -21.47
C ARG A 64 -6.23 -6.75 -21.54
N VAL A 65 -6.52 -7.54 -20.52
CA VAL A 65 -6.11 -8.93 -20.49
C VAL A 65 -7.20 -9.78 -21.08
N THR A 66 -6.94 -10.41 -22.20
CA THR A 66 -7.93 -11.20 -22.97
C THR A 66 -7.77 -12.69 -22.84
N ASP A 67 -6.62 -13.17 -22.36
CA ASP A 67 -6.31 -14.58 -22.21
C ASP A 67 -6.83 -15.14 -20.88
N ASN A 68 -7.45 -16.31 -20.91
CA ASN A 68 -7.89 -17.02 -19.71
C ASN A 68 -6.73 -17.56 -18.86
N ASN A 69 -5.53 -17.62 -19.42
CA ASN A 69 -4.29 -17.98 -18.72
C ASN A 69 -3.55 -16.78 -18.12
N HIS A 70 -4.10 -15.57 -18.27
CA HIS A 70 -3.57 -14.47 -17.53
C HIS A 70 -3.70 -14.81 -16.06
N ASN A 71 -2.67 -15.27 -15.63
CA ASN A 71 -2.66 -15.86 -14.36
C ASN A 71 -2.98 -14.79 -13.35
N SER A 72 -4.15 -14.91 -12.83
CA SER A 72 -4.49 -14.53 -11.50
C SER A 72 -3.30 -14.56 -10.50
N LYS A 73 -2.22 -15.26 -10.82
CA LYS A 73 -0.97 -15.26 -10.06
C LYS A 73 -0.40 -13.87 -9.78
N TYR A 74 -0.60 -12.94 -10.66
CA TYR A 74 -0.01 -11.60 -10.53
C TYR A 74 -0.92 -10.56 -9.90
N CYS A 75 -2.23 -10.70 -10.06
CA CYS A 75 -3.18 -9.69 -9.60
C CYS A 75 -4.16 -10.24 -8.56
N TRP A 76 -4.85 -11.31 -8.88
CA TRP A 76 -6.03 -11.75 -8.14
C TRP A 76 -5.75 -12.92 -7.19
N ALA A 77 -5.07 -13.93 -7.68
CA ALA A 77 -4.69 -15.07 -6.86
C ALA A 77 -3.44 -14.79 -6.04
N ALA A 78 -2.76 -13.67 -6.26
CA ALA A 78 -1.58 -13.35 -5.49
C ALA A 78 -1.84 -13.51 -3.99
N ARG A 79 -2.99 -13.09 -3.50
CA ARG A 79 -3.36 -13.25 -2.11
C ARG A 79 -3.74 -14.68 -1.74
N GLN A 80 -4.58 -15.35 -2.51
CA GLN A 80 -4.98 -16.74 -2.26
C GLN A 80 -3.81 -17.68 -2.51
N TYR A 81 -3.03 -17.43 -3.54
CA TYR A 81 -1.82 -18.14 -3.87
C TYR A 81 -0.73 -17.92 -2.81
N MET A 82 -0.60 -16.71 -2.29
CA MET A 82 0.28 -16.38 -1.18
C MET A 82 -0.13 -17.07 0.12
N ARG A 83 -1.42 -17.25 0.34
CA ARG A 83 -1.94 -17.97 1.53
C ARG A 83 -1.69 -19.46 1.50
N THR A 84 -1.60 -20.06 0.33
CA THR A 84 -1.54 -21.53 0.18
C THR A 84 -0.19 -22.06 -0.20
N LEU A 85 0.69 -21.28 -0.80
CA LEU A 85 1.92 -21.77 -1.44
C LEU A 85 3.21 -21.17 -0.92
N ASP A 86 3.20 -20.46 0.19
CA ASP A 86 4.40 -19.84 0.79
C ASP A 86 5.25 -18.99 -0.17
N ARG A 87 4.65 -18.48 -1.24
CA ARG A 87 5.35 -17.73 -2.28
C ARG A 87 4.87 -16.30 -2.35
N GLN A 88 5.43 -15.45 -1.51
CA GLN A 88 5.09 -14.03 -1.52
C GLN A 88 6.10 -13.24 -2.32
N ALA A 89 5.72 -12.88 -3.53
CA ALA A 89 6.55 -12.04 -4.39
C ALA A 89 6.36 -10.54 -4.14
N TYR A 90 5.21 -10.11 -3.61
CA TYR A 90 4.80 -8.71 -3.55
C TYR A 90 4.37 -8.28 -2.14
N CYS A 91 5.19 -8.60 -1.14
CA CYS A 91 4.91 -8.18 0.23
C CYS A 91 5.34 -6.73 0.44
N PRO A 92 4.43 -5.85 0.89
CA PRO A 92 4.81 -4.50 1.29
C PRO A 92 5.74 -4.53 2.49
N THR A 93 6.73 -3.65 2.52
CA THR A 93 7.61 -3.46 3.68
C THR A 93 6.98 -2.49 4.69
N GLN A 94 7.52 -2.46 5.89
CA GLN A 94 7.10 -1.53 6.93
C GLN A 94 7.26 -0.07 6.46
N GLU A 95 8.34 0.25 5.76
CA GLU A 95 8.60 1.59 5.22
C GLU A 95 7.53 2.04 4.23
N PHE A 96 6.98 1.13 3.44
CA PHE A 96 5.88 1.45 2.53
C PHE A 96 4.59 1.72 3.31
N VAL A 97 4.31 0.90 4.34
CA VAL A 97 3.12 1.08 5.19
C VAL A 97 3.18 2.38 5.99
N GLU A 98 4.36 2.79 6.41
CA GLU A 98 4.58 4.06 7.12
C GLU A 98 4.35 5.30 6.26
N MET A 99 4.42 5.20 4.94
CA MET A 99 4.11 6.32 4.03
C MET A 99 2.66 6.79 4.12
N PHE A 100 1.74 5.87 4.42
CA PHE A 100 0.33 6.22 4.55
C PHE A 100 0.09 7.02 5.84
N PRO A 101 -0.56 8.18 5.76
CA PRO A 101 -0.81 9.02 6.94
C PRO A 101 -1.87 8.42 7.88
N TRP A 102 -2.09 9.07 9.01
CA TRP A 102 -3.28 8.87 9.82
C TRP A 102 -4.55 9.25 9.04
N ALA A 103 -5.71 8.79 9.50
CA ALA A 103 -7.00 9.06 8.85
C ALA A 103 -7.36 10.55 8.80
N ASP A 104 -6.78 11.38 9.67
CA ASP A 104 -6.92 12.84 9.64
C ASP A 104 -5.93 13.53 8.67
N GLY A 105 -5.07 12.76 8.01
CA GLY A 105 -4.10 13.21 7.03
C GLY A 105 -2.72 13.56 7.58
N LYS A 106 -2.51 13.52 8.90
CA LYS A 106 -1.19 13.78 9.52
C LYS A 106 -0.23 12.63 9.24
N PRO A 107 1.07 12.93 9.07
CA PRO A 107 2.09 11.90 8.88
C PRO A 107 2.07 10.86 9.99
N PHE A 108 2.30 9.61 9.62
CA PHE A 108 2.57 8.56 10.58
C PHE A 108 4.07 8.55 10.89
N ASN A 109 4.39 8.38 12.18
CA ASN A 109 5.75 8.20 12.65
C ASN A 109 5.77 7.05 13.66
N TRP A 110 6.57 6.03 13.39
CA TRP A 110 6.65 4.85 14.25
C TRP A 110 7.14 5.19 15.65
N GLU A 111 8.24 5.93 15.73
CA GLU A 111 8.92 6.24 17.00
C GLU A 111 8.05 7.11 17.92
N GLU A 112 7.33 8.06 17.34
CA GLU A 112 6.39 8.90 18.08
C GLU A 112 5.17 8.10 18.55
N THR A 113 4.64 7.22 17.69
CA THR A 113 3.50 6.35 18.00
C THR A 113 3.86 5.34 19.12
N GLU A 114 5.07 4.76 19.04
CA GLU A 114 5.59 3.85 20.06
C GLU A 114 5.77 4.57 21.40
N LYS A 115 6.40 5.75 21.37
CA LYS A 115 6.59 6.59 22.57
C LYS A 115 5.26 7.03 23.21
N ALA A 116 4.25 7.24 22.39
CA ALA A 116 2.90 7.56 22.87
C ALA A 116 2.13 6.33 23.40
N GLY A 117 2.66 5.12 23.21
CA GLY A 117 1.97 3.87 23.59
C GLY A 117 0.77 3.54 22.72
N GLU A 118 0.75 4.06 21.48
CA GLU A 118 -0.41 3.94 20.57
C GLU A 118 -0.18 2.97 19.39
N LEU A 119 0.87 2.15 19.43
CA LEU A 119 1.10 1.15 18.39
C LEU A 119 -0.06 0.17 18.24
N ASP A 120 -0.75 -0.16 19.33
CA ASP A 120 -1.91 -1.03 19.34
C ASP A 120 -3.05 -0.50 18.45
N HIS A 121 -3.10 0.80 18.27
CA HIS A 121 -4.13 1.49 17.51
C HIS A 121 -3.67 1.95 16.12
N MET A 122 -2.47 1.58 15.70
CA MET A 122 -1.90 2.10 14.47
C MET A 122 -2.64 1.68 13.19
N PHE A 123 -3.51 0.67 13.25
CA PHE A 123 -4.32 0.26 12.10
C PHE A 123 -5.82 0.33 12.37
N ILE A 124 -6.24 -0.13 13.53
CA ILE A 124 -7.65 -0.27 13.85
C ILE A 124 -7.84 0.00 15.33
N LYS A 125 -8.87 0.79 15.64
CA LYS A 125 -9.31 1.09 17.00
C LYS A 125 -10.78 0.71 17.14
N GLY A 126 -11.17 0.13 18.27
CA GLY A 126 -12.56 -0.20 18.55
C GLY A 126 -12.73 -1.57 19.19
N ASP A 127 -13.96 -1.86 19.58
CA ASP A 127 -14.32 -3.10 20.24
C ASP A 127 -14.41 -4.23 19.23
N ARG A 128 -13.69 -5.31 19.51
CA ARG A 128 -13.73 -6.51 18.70
C ARG A 128 -14.15 -7.68 19.56
N LYS A 129 -15.17 -8.36 19.09
CA LYS A 129 -15.57 -9.64 19.69
C LYS A 129 -15.10 -10.81 18.85
N ILE A 130 -14.75 -11.87 19.54
CA ILE A 130 -14.34 -13.14 18.94
C ILE A 130 -15.53 -13.83 18.29
N GLY A 131 -15.28 -14.48 17.18
CA GLY A 131 -16.22 -15.36 16.50
C GLY A 131 -16.88 -14.72 15.29
N LYS A 132 -18.03 -15.29 14.88
CA LYS A 132 -18.76 -14.91 13.67
C LYS A 132 -19.46 -13.55 13.74
N GLN A 133 -19.26 -12.80 14.81
CA GLN A 133 -19.89 -11.49 14.96
C GLN A 133 -19.11 -10.43 14.19
N GLU A 134 -19.84 -9.59 13.48
CA GLU A 134 -19.27 -8.43 12.82
C GLU A 134 -18.57 -7.53 13.83
N LEU A 135 -17.45 -6.97 13.40
CA LEU A 135 -16.72 -5.98 14.15
C LEU A 135 -17.64 -4.78 14.42
N GLN A 136 -18.03 -4.57 15.66
CA GLN A 136 -18.80 -3.39 16.03
C GLN A 136 -17.85 -2.26 16.43
N ASN A 137 -18.18 -1.03 16.02
CA ASN A 137 -17.45 0.19 16.35
C ASN A 137 -15.98 0.24 15.87
N VAL A 138 -15.63 -0.48 14.84
CA VAL A 138 -14.28 -0.48 14.31
C VAL A 138 -14.00 0.83 13.57
N LYS A 139 -13.00 1.55 14.04
CA LYS A 139 -12.44 2.71 13.34
C LYS A 139 -11.11 2.32 12.71
N TYR A 140 -11.01 2.51 11.43
CA TYR A 140 -9.75 2.47 10.71
C TYR A 140 -8.99 3.78 10.99
N THR A 141 -7.78 3.66 11.49
CA THR A 141 -7.01 4.80 12.02
C THR A 141 -6.08 5.46 11.00
N ARG A 142 -5.87 4.79 9.87
CA ARG A 142 -4.97 5.27 8.81
C ARG A 142 -5.75 5.68 7.56
N ASP A 143 -5.03 6.25 6.62
CA ASP A 143 -5.49 6.54 5.27
C ASP A 143 -6.30 5.36 4.68
N PRO A 144 -7.51 5.57 4.17
CA PRO A 144 -8.33 4.52 3.59
C PRO A 144 -7.65 3.72 2.48
N ARG A 145 -6.73 4.32 1.73
CA ARG A 145 -5.96 3.66 0.67
C ARG A 145 -5.05 2.57 1.19
N LEU A 146 -4.57 2.69 2.42
CA LEU A 146 -3.74 1.64 3.04
C LEU A 146 -4.47 0.31 3.03
N TYR A 147 -5.72 0.28 3.47
CA TYR A 147 -6.51 -0.95 3.62
C TYR A 147 -6.92 -1.58 2.29
N GLU A 148 -6.89 -0.81 1.21
CA GLU A 148 -7.08 -1.32 -0.14
C GLU A 148 -5.79 -1.84 -0.77
N THR A 149 -4.65 -1.30 -0.35
CA THR A 149 -3.33 -1.61 -0.91
C THR A 149 -2.62 -2.73 -0.13
N VAL A 150 -2.79 -2.75 1.20
CA VAL A 150 -2.10 -3.65 2.12
C VAL A 150 -3.13 -4.32 3.04
N SER A 151 -2.99 -5.63 3.23
CA SER A 151 -3.74 -6.31 4.29
C SER A 151 -3.00 -6.15 5.61
N VAL A 152 -3.67 -5.58 6.59
CA VAL A 152 -3.16 -5.36 7.94
C VAL A 152 -3.85 -6.26 8.95
N ASN A 153 -3.20 -6.49 10.09
CA ASN A 153 -3.77 -7.33 11.15
C ASN A 153 -5.12 -6.79 11.61
N GLY A 154 -6.09 -7.68 11.63
CA GLY A 154 -7.43 -7.41 12.10
C GLY A 154 -8.36 -6.71 11.12
N GLN A 155 -7.90 -6.35 9.95
CA GLN A 155 -8.77 -5.89 8.88
C GLN A 155 -9.75 -6.99 8.48
N ARG A 156 -10.98 -6.61 8.09
CA ARG A 156 -11.91 -7.56 7.48
C ARG A 156 -11.32 -8.08 6.18
N ASP A 157 -11.33 -9.41 6.02
CA ASP A 157 -10.85 -10.05 4.81
C ASP A 157 -11.80 -9.77 3.64
N LYS A 158 -11.27 -9.32 2.51
CA LYS A 158 -12.05 -9.14 1.27
C LYS A 158 -12.41 -10.45 0.61
N VAL A 159 -11.58 -11.48 0.83
CA VAL A 159 -11.78 -12.80 0.23
C VAL A 159 -12.84 -13.56 1.00
N ASN A 160 -13.69 -14.28 0.26
CA ASN A 160 -14.74 -15.14 0.81
C ASN A 160 -15.87 -14.39 1.55
N VAL A 161 -16.04 -13.12 1.27
CA VAL A 161 -17.24 -12.40 1.72
C VAL A 161 -18.40 -12.88 0.86
N GLY A 162 -19.29 -13.68 1.43
CA GLY A 162 -20.52 -14.16 0.77
C GLY A 162 -20.52 -15.60 0.27
N ASP A 163 -19.45 -16.39 0.49
CA ASP A 163 -19.43 -17.82 0.15
C ASP A 163 -20.10 -18.71 1.21
N GLY A 164 -20.66 -18.13 2.25
CA GLY A 164 -21.26 -18.82 3.38
C GLY A 164 -20.28 -19.60 4.26
N LYS A 165 -19.00 -19.67 3.90
CA LYS A 165 -17.98 -20.44 4.62
C LYS A 165 -17.07 -19.60 5.49
N SER A 166 -16.92 -18.32 5.20
CA SER A 166 -16.05 -17.42 5.95
C SER A 166 -16.56 -15.98 5.97
N THR A 167 -17.83 -15.81 6.29
CA THR A 167 -18.43 -14.50 6.46
C THR A 167 -17.69 -13.70 7.55
N GLY A 168 -16.96 -12.67 7.13
CA GLY A 168 -16.43 -11.68 8.04
C GLY A 168 -15.21 -12.09 8.86
N GLN A 169 -14.40 -13.05 8.42
CA GLN A 169 -13.15 -13.34 9.11
C GLN A 169 -12.18 -12.16 8.99
N ASN A 170 -11.56 -11.83 10.11
CA ASN A 170 -10.49 -10.86 10.12
C ASN A 170 -9.18 -11.48 9.64
N VAL A 171 -8.33 -10.65 9.06
CA VAL A 171 -6.97 -11.01 8.73
C VAL A 171 -6.16 -11.15 10.02
N GLU A 172 -5.62 -12.33 10.26
CA GLU A 172 -4.83 -12.65 11.45
C GLU A 172 -3.35 -12.76 11.07
N LEU A 173 -2.60 -11.66 11.22
CA LEU A 173 -1.16 -11.57 10.86
C LEU A 173 -0.23 -11.71 12.06
N TYR A 174 -0.75 -11.99 13.25
CA TYR A 174 0.08 -12.25 14.42
C TYR A 174 0.68 -13.64 14.39
N VAL A 175 1.81 -13.84 15.06
CA VAL A 175 2.51 -15.12 15.14
C VAL A 175 1.54 -16.23 15.57
N GLY A 176 1.37 -17.22 14.70
CA GLY A 176 0.41 -18.31 14.88
C GLY A 176 -1.00 -18.01 14.38
N GLY A 177 -1.29 -16.84 13.86
CA GLY A 177 -2.58 -16.51 13.24
C GLY A 177 -2.87 -17.29 11.97
N THR A 178 -4.13 -17.36 11.55
CA THR A 178 -4.57 -18.14 10.37
C THR A 178 -3.88 -17.70 9.08
N ASN A 179 -3.57 -16.41 9.00
CA ASN A 179 -2.93 -15.80 7.84
C ASN A 179 -1.44 -15.59 8.05
N ALA A 180 -0.90 -15.99 9.22
CA ALA A 180 0.48 -15.82 9.59
C ALA A 180 1.29 -17.11 9.48
N GLY A 181 2.60 -16.98 9.27
CA GLY A 181 3.53 -18.10 9.32
C GLY A 181 3.75 -18.62 10.75
N THR A 182 4.44 -19.73 10.85
CA THR A 182 4.61 -20.48 12.10
C THR A 182 5.63 -19.91 13.08
N GLY A 183 6.22 -18.76 12.81
CA GLY A 183 7.16 -18.13 13.74
C GLY A 183 7.75 -16.83 13.23
N PRO A 184 8.26 -15.99 14.17
CA PRO A 184 8.83 -14.69 13.84
C PRO A 184 10.10 -14.75 12.99
N ASP A 185 10.78 -15.89 13.02
CA ASP A 185 12.04 -16.10 12.30
C ASP A 185 11.83 -16.63 10.90
N ASN A 186 10.60 -16.98 10.54
CA ASN A 186 10.29 -17.47 9.21
C ASN A 186 10.06 -16.30 8.25
N CYS A 187 11.16 -15.71 7.80
CA CYS A 187 11.14 -14.65 6.78
C CYS A 187 11.07 -15.20 5.35
N VAL A 188 10.90 -16.50 5.19
CA VAL A 188 10.82 -17.18 3.90
C VAL A 188 9.37 -17.58 3.65
N GLY A 189 8.85 -17.26 2.49
CA GLY A 189 7.48 -17.60 2.11
C GLY A 189 6.47 -16.54 2.53
N ALA A 190 5.35 -16.97 3.07
CA ALA A 190 4.14 -16.19 3.24
C ALA A 190 4.28 -14.89 4.04
N PHE A 191 5.32 -14.69 4.83
CA PHE A 191 5.37 -13.58 5.79
C PHE A 191 6.72 -12.87 5.89
N ALA A 192 7.38 -12.72 4.76
CA ALA A 192 8.67 -12.03 4.75
C ALA A 192 8.61 -10.64 5.42
N THR A 193 7.47 -9.95 5.36
CA THR A 193 7.32 -8.58 5.85
C THR A 193 6.24 -8.39 6.92
N GLY A 194 5.43 -9.39 7.22
CA GLY A 194 4.29 -9.28 8.13
C GLY A 194 3.04 -8.68 7.49
N TYR A 195 3.04 -8.45 6.18
CA TYR A 195 1.94 -7.88 5.42
C TYR A 195 1.62 -8.67 4.18
N PHE A 196 0.37 -8.53 3.70
CA PHE A 196 -0.02 -8.98 2.38
C PHE A 196 -0.30 -7.82 1.44
N HIS A 197 -0.08 -8.06 0.17
CA HIS A 197 -0.60 -7.26 -0.90
C HIS A 197 -2.13 -7.41 -0.98
N ASN A 198 -2.84 -6.30 -1.04
CA ASN A 198 -4.31 -6.27 -1.06
C ASN A 198 -4.89 -5.54 -2.30
N LYS A 199 -4.07 -4.81 -3.03
CA LYS A 199 -4.48 -4.12 -4.25
C LYS A 199 -4.90 -5.11 -5.32
N TYR A 200 -5.85 -4.74 -6.14
CA TYR A 200 -6.49 -5.58 -7.18
C TYR A 200 -7.31 -6.76 -6.65
N ILE A 201 -7.56 -6.84 -5.35
CA ILE A 201 -8.47 -7.82 -4.79
C ILE A 201 -9.84 -7.16 -4.61
N ALA A 202 -10.82 -7.64 -5.36
CA ALA A 202 -12.19 -7.16 -5.24
C ALA A 202 -12.89 -7.74 -4.02
N ASP A 203 -13.80 -6.96 -3.41
CA ASP A 203 -14.65 -7.45 -2.34
C ASP A 203 -15.68 -8.46 -2.84
N GLY A 204 -15.95 -9.46 -2.02
CA GLY A 204 -17.05 -10.40 -2.25
C GLY A 204 -16.80 -11.44 -3.34
N ILE A 205 -15.60 -11.51 -3.90
CA ILE A 205 -15.25 -12.53 -4.87
C ILE A 205 -14.88 -13.82 -4.13
N THR A 206 -15.61 -14.89 -4.42
CA THR A 206 -15.35 -16.23 -3.88
C THR A 206 -14.28 -16.98 -4.68
N GLY A 207 -13.63 -17.97 -4.07
CA GLY A 207 -12.42 -18.62 -4.60
C GLY A 207 -12.42 -18.94 -6.09
N SER A 208 -13.48 -19.58 -6.63
CA SER A 208 -13.56 -19.92 -8.07
C SER A 208 -13.90 -18.72 -8.97
N ALA A 209 -14.45 -17.66 -8.43
CA ALA A 209 -14.75 -16.44 -9.19
C ALA A 209 -13.49 -15.62 -9.48
N TYR A 210 -12.47 -15.70 -8.63
CA TYR A 210 -11.18 -15.07 -8.89
C TYR A 210 -10.54 -15.49 -10.20
N GLU A 211 -10.68 -16.75 -10.55
CA GLU A 211 -10.13 -17.30 -11.78
C GLU A 211 -10.88 -16.83 -13.03
N ARG A 212 -12.09 -16.27 -12.86
CA ARG A 212 -12.95 -15.83 -13.94
C ARG A 212 -12.94 -14.33 -14.15
N GLU A 213 -12.56 -13.57 -13.15
CA GLU A 213 -12.44 -12.13 -13.29
C GLU A 213 -11.24 -11.79 -14.16
N LYS A 214 -11.49 -11.13 -15.26
CA LYS A 214 -10.44 -10.65 -16.16
C LYS A 214 -9.96 -9.30 -15.64
N PRO A 215 -8.75 -9.22 -15.08
CA PRO A 215 -8.20 -7.93 -14.70
C PRO A 215 -7.91 -7.11 -15.94
N HIS A 216 -7.96 -5.82 -15.80
CA HIS A 216 -7.29 -4.93 -16.71
C HIS A 216 -6.09 -4.30 -15.97
N TRP A 217 -5.09 -3.95 -16.71
CA TRP A 217 -3.94 -3.25 -16.16
C TRP A 217 -4.04 -1.78 -16.55
N VAL A 218 -4.19 -0.92 -15.56
CA VAL A 218 -4.25 0.52 -15.78
C VAL A 218 -2.82 1.04 -15.93
N GLU A 219 -2.51 1.54 -17.12
CA GLU A 219 -1.22 2.16 -17.43
C GLU A 219 -1.21 3.64 -17.03
N MET A 220 -2.36 4.32 -17.18
CA MET A 220 -2.53 5.71 -16.79
C MET A 220 -3.97 5.98 -16.36
N ARG A 221 -4.13 6.66 -15.25
CA ARG A 221 -5.43 7.15 -14.75
C ARG A 221 -5.33 8.60 -14.29
N LEU A 222 -6.48 9.25 -14.15
CA LEU A 222 -6.55 10.69 -13.93
C LEU A 222 -5.80 11.15 -12.66
N SER A 223 -5.82 10.37 -11.60
CA SER A 223 -5.06 10.69 -10.39
C SER A 223 -3.55 10.67 -10.61
N ASP A 224 -3.01 9.77 -11.45
CA ASP A 224 -1.60 9.84 -11.86
C ASP A 224 -1.32 11.10 -12.66
N LEU A 225 -2.20 11.45 -13.61
CA LEU A 225 -2.07 12.68 -14.38
C LEU A 225 -2.09 13.93 -13.49
N TYR A 226 -2.93 13.96 -12.44
CA TYR A 226 -2.94 15.05 -11.47
C TYR A 226 -1.61 15.19 -10.73
N LEU A 227 -1.02 14.06 -10.32
CA LEU A 227 0.28 14.05 -9.64
C LEU A 227 1.44 14.39 -10.59
N ILE A 228 1.38 13.97 -11.85
CA ILE A 228 2.32 14.39 -12.90
C ILE A 228 2.22 15.91 -13.13
N TYR A 229 1.02 16.45 -13.20
CA TYR A 229 0.83 17.88 -13.37
C TYR A 229 1.32 18.69 -12.16
N ALA A 230 1.02 18.22 -10.94
CA ALA A 230 1.55 18.83 -9.72
C ALA A 230 3.08 18.89 -9.72
N GLU A 231 3.72 17.80 -10.15
CA GLU A 231 5.17 17.74 -10.30
C GLU A 231 5.68 18.69 -11.38
N ALA A 232 5.00 18.76 -12.53
CA ALA A 232 5.38 19.66 -13.62
C ALA A 232 5.26 21.14 -13.21
N LEU A 233 4.21 21.53 -12.49
CA LEU A 233 4.04 22.87 -11.90
C LEU A 233 5.19 23.20 -10.95
N LEU A 234 5.55 22.26 -10.09
CA LEU A 234 6.64 22.42 -9.13
C LEU A 234 8.00 22.54 -9.82
N GLN A 235 8.26 21.73 -10.83
CA GLN A 235 9.56 21.69 -11.50
C GLN A 235 9.74 22.78 -12.56
N ALA A 236 8.69 23.12 -13.29
CA ALA A 236 8.72 24.15 -14.34
C ALA A 236 8.69 25.58 -13.76
N ASP A 237 7.78 25.84 -12.85
CA ASP A 237 7.43 27.19 -12.41
C ASP A 237 7.73 27.44 -10.93
N GLY A 238 8.03 26.42 -10.13
CA GLY A 238 8.09 26.54 -8.67
C GLY A 238 6.75 26.89 -8.04
N ASN A 239 5.64 26.54 -8.68
CA ASN A 239 4.30 26.90 -8.22
C ASN A 239 3.78 25.87 -7.21
N ASN A 240 4.26 25.98 -5.98
CA ASN A 240 3.90 25.10 -4.89
C ASN A 240 2.40 25.10 -4.59
N VAL A 241 1.78 26.27 -4.59
CA VAL A 241 0.36 26.44 -4.21
C VAL A 241 -0.54 25.67 -5.19
N LYS A 242 -0.33 25.87 -6.50
CA LYS A 242 -1.12 25.18 -7.51
C LYS A 242 -0.81 23.67 -7.55
N ALA A 243 0.41 23.26 -7.26
CA ALA A 243 0.76 21.85 -7.14
C ALA A 243 -0.01 21.19 -5.97
N LEU A 244 -0.08 21.85 -4.82
CA LEU A 244 -0.85 21.40 -3.67
C LEU A 244 -2.34 21.24 -3.99
N GLU A 245 -2.96 22.13 -4.77
CA GLU A 245 -4.36 21.99 -5.18
C GLU A 245 -4.66 20.66 -5.86
N TYR A 246 -3.76 20.19 -6.73
CA TYR A 246 -3.94 18.90 -7.42
C TYR A 246 -3.66 17.70 -6.53
N ILE A 247 -2.70 17.79 -5.62
CA ILE A 247 -2.46 16.77 -4.60
C ILE A 247 -3.67 16.67 -3.68
N ASP A 248 -4.20 17.79 -3.23
CA ASP A 248 -5.31 17.85 -2.28
C ASP A 248 -6.63 17.32 -2.86
N LYS A 249 -6.87 17.43 -4.18
CA LYS A 249 -8.01 16.76 -4.84
C LYS A 249 -7.97 15.24 -4.63
N ILE A 250 -6.79 14.63 -4.74
CA ILE A 250 -6.62 13.17 -4.54
C ILE A 250 -6.82 12.81 -3.07
N ARG A 251 -6.28 13.63 -2.16
CA ARG A 251 -6.42 13.45 -0.72
C ARG A 251 -7.88 13.58 -0.27
N ALA A 252 -8.57 14.59 -0.78
CA ALA A 252 -9.98 14.84 -0.46
C ALA A 252 -10.90 13.68 -0.88
N ARG A 253 -10.63 13.02 -2.01
CA ARG A 253 -11.37 11.83 -2.47
C ARG A 253 -11.42 10.73 -1.42
N VAL A 254 -10.40 10.61 -0.59
CA VAL A 254 -10.31 9.60 0.47
C VAL A 254 -10.46 10.19 1.88
N GLY A 255 -11.02 11.41 1.97
CA GLY A 255 -11.35 12.06 3.23
C GLY A 255 -10.17 12.62 4.02
N LEU A 256 -8.98 12.68 3.41
CA LEU A 256 -7.82 13.28 4.06
C LEU A 256 -7.86 14.81 3.93
N LYS A 257 -7.37 15.48 4.95
CA LYS A 257 -7.15 16.93 4.92
C LYS A 257 -6.01 17.31 3.96
N GLY A 258 -5.95 18.60 3.61
CA GLY A 258 -4.92 19.18 2.76
C GLY A 258 -3.51 18.87 3.24
N LEU A 259 -2.59 18.65 2.30
CA LEU A 259 -1.24 18.20 2.61
C LEU A 259 -0.47 19.24 3.43
N ALA A 260 -0.56 20.53 3.07
CA ALA A 260 0.11 21.60 3.79
C ALA A 260 -0.48 21.81 5.20
N GLU A 261 -1.82 21.66 5.36
CA GLU A 261 -2.48 21.72 6.66
C GLU A 261 -1.96 20.63 7.61
N CYS A 262 -1.72 19.43 7.07
CA CYS A 262 -1.28 18.27 7.85
C CYS A 262 0.23 18.29 8.17
N ASN A 263 1.02 19.11 7.45
CA ASN A 263 2.48 19.20 7.58
C ASN A 263 2.92 20.66 7.80
N PRO A 264 2.47 21.34 8.85
CA PRO A 264 2.71 22.79 9.01
C PRO A 264 4.20 23.14 9.19
N SER A 265 5.01 22.24 9.74
CA SER A 265 6.45 22.45 9.92
C SER A 265 7.24 22.40 8.62
N GLU A 266 6.69 21.77 7.58
CA GLU A 266 7.40 21.53 6.32
C GLU A 266 7.36 22.74 5.36
N ASN A 267 6.54 23.75 5.64
CA ASN A 267 6.39 24.95 4.81
C ASN A 267 6.13 24.64 3.33
N LEU A 268 5.25 23.68 3.05
CA LEU A 268 5.05 23.11 1.71
C LEU A 268 4.59 24.15 0.67
N THR A 269 3.97 25.25 1.09
CA THR A 269 3.57 26.33 0.19
C THR A 269 4.74 27.13 -0.38
N THR A 270 5.92 27.06 0.24
CA THR A 270 7.10 27.85 -0.13
C THR A 270 8.38 27.02 -0.27
N ASN A 271 8.46 25.88 0.38
CA ASN A 271 9.60 24.98 0.30
C ASN A 271 9.36 23.92 -0.79
N LYS A 272 10.05 24.09 -1.90
CA LYS A 272 9.93 23.24 -3.09
C LYS A 272 10.43 21.81 -2.82
N GLU A 273 11.55 21.69 -2.13
CA GLU A 273 12.20 20.42 -1.86
C GLU A 273 11.32 19.55 -0.95
N ASN A 274 10.80 20.12 0.13
CA ASN A 274 9.89 19.40 1.02
C ASN A 274 8.58 19.02 0.30
N LEU A 275 8.04 19.91 -0.54
CA LEU A 275 6.86 19.57 -1.32
C LEU A 275 7.13 18.45 -2.31
N LEU A 276 8.30 18.39 -2.91
CA LEU A 276 8.68 17.30 -3.80
C LEU A 276 8.75 15.96 -3.07
N GLU A 277 9.33 15.91 -1.89
CA GLU A 277 9.36 14.68 -1.06
C GLU A 277 7.95 14.21 -0.71
N GLU A 278 7.09 15.13 -0.30
CA GLU A 278 5.69 14.82 0.03
C GLU A 278 4.88 14.41 -1.21
N LEU A 279 5.11 15.03 -2.35
CA LEU A 279 4.50 14.63 -3.63
C LEU A 279 4.91 13.20 -4.00
N LEU A 280 6.18 12.85 -3.88
CA LEU A 280 6.67 11.49 -4.17
C LEU A 280 6.13 10.46 -3.16
N ARG A 281 5.90 10.86 -1.91
CA ARG A 281 5.21 10.05 -0.91
C ARG A 281 3.74 9.85 -1.28
N GLU A 282 3.03 10.92 -1.65
CA GLU A 282 1.63 10.86 -2.06
C GLU A 282 1.45 9.98 -3.31
N ARG A 283 2.36 10.09 -4.28
CA ARG A 283 2.43 9.17 -5.43
C ARG A 283 2.58 7.71 -5.01
N ALA A 284 3.43 7.43 -4.01
CA ALA A 284 3.62 6.08 -3.51
C ALA A 284 2.36 5.53 -2.83
N CYS A 285 1.60 6.35 -2.10
CA CYS A 285 0.34 5.96 -1.48
C CYS A 285 -0.77 5.75 -2.51
N GLU A 286 -0.89 6.66 -3.46
CA GLU A 286 -1.94 6.62 -4.48
C GLU A 286 -1.72 5.52 -5.51
N LEU A 287 -0.49 5.43 -6.04
CA LEU A 287 -0.12 4.55 -7.15
C LEU A 287 0.67 3.31 -6.69
N GLY A 288 0.58 2.97 -5.40
CA GLY A 288 1.24 1.79 -4.86
C GLY A 288 0.88 0.53 -5.66
N PHE A 289 1.88 -0.27 -6.03
CA PHE A 289 1.77 -1.46 -6.89
C PHE A 289 1.30 -1.22 -8.33
N GLU A 290 1.29 0.04 -8.80
CA GLU A 290 1.05 0.41 -10.20
C GLU A 290 2.37 0.68 -10.97
N ASN A 291 3.47 0.09 -10.54
CA ASN A 291 4.81 0.16 -11.15
C ASN A 291 5.45 1.56 -11.19
N THR A 292 4.94 2.55 -10.48
CA THR A 292 5.44 3.94 -10.56
C THR A 292 6.60 4.21 -9.61
N ARG A 293 6.54 3.73 -8.35
CA ARG A 293 7.48 4.07 -7.28
C ARG A 293 8.94 3.77 -7.63
N PHE A 294 9.20 2.62 -8.22
CA PHE A 294 10.57 2.22 -8.62
C PHE A 294 11.18 3.23 -9.59
N PHE A 295 10.40 3.69 -10.57
CA PHE A 295 10.85 4.67 -11.54
C PHE A 295 11.00 6.06 -10.92
N ASP A 296 10.13 6.46 -10.00
CA ASP A 296 10.28 7.71 -9.24
C ASP A 296 11.60 7.73 -8.47
N MET A 297 11.93 6.65 -7.77
CA MET A 297 13.21 6.53 -7.07
C MET A 297 14.42 6.58 -8.01
N LYS A 298 14.33 5.96 -9.18
CA LYS A 298 15.42 5.98 -10.18
C LYS A 298 15.62 7.37 -10.81
N ARG A 299 14.55 8.02 -11.26
CA ARG A 299 14.64 9.32 -11.93
C ARG A 299 15.09 10.45 -11.01
N TYR A 300 14.80 10.33 -9.71
CA TYR A 300 15.29 11.25 -8.67
C TYR A 300 16.60 10.79 -8.01
N LYS A 301 17.22 9.70 -8.51
CA LYS A 301 18.49 9.16 -8.04
C LYS A 301 18.54 8.90 -6.53
N ARG A 302 17.50 8.28 -6.02
CA ARG A 302 17.30 8.01 -4.59
C ARG A 302 18.06 6.75 -4.14
N ALA A 303 19.39 6.77 -4.28
CA ALA A 303 20.27 5.70 -3.75
C ALA A 303 20.05 5.49 -2.24
N ASP A 304 19.76 6.56 -1.51
CA ASP A 304 19.43 6.54 -0.08
C ASP A 304 18.25 5.60 0.22
N LEU A 305 17.18 5.67 -0.58
CA LEU A 305 16.00 4.81 -0.42
C LEU A 305 16.27 3.36 -0.84
N PHE A 306 17.10 3.15 -1.85
CA PHE A 306 17.49 1.80 -2.28
C PHE A 306 18.41 1.09 -1.29
N SER A 307 19.28 1.85 -0.60
CA SER A 307 20.31 1.29 0.29
C SER A 307 19.86 1.19 1.74
N ARG A 308 18.71 1.73 2.09
CA ARG A 308 18.24 1.70 3.47
C ARG A 308 17.87 0.28 3.93
N THR A 309 18.06 0.01 5.20
CA THR A 309 17.56 -1.20 5.83
C THR A 309 16.03 -1.23 5.75
N LEU A 310 15.48 -2.32 5.24
CA LEU A 310 14.04 -2.55 5.18
C LEU A 310 13.58 -3.32 6.43
N HIS A 311 12.37 -3.02 6.88
CA HIS A 311 11.80 -3.64 8.07
C HIS A 311 10.53 -4.42 7.75
N ARG A 312 10.30 -5.41 8.58
CA ARG A 312 9.07 -6.19 8.67
C ARG A 312 8.34 -5.88 9.96
N LEU A 313 7.05 -6.11 9.96
CA LEU A 313 6.24 -6.11 11.17
C LEU A 313 6.12 -7.53 11.71
N VAL A 314 6.40 -7.71 12.99
CA VAL A 314 6.08 -8.93 13.73
C VAL A 314 5.06 -8.60 14.80
N ILE A 315 3.99 -9.37 14.85
CA ILE A 315 2.87 -9.15 15.76
C ILE A 315 2.80 -10.34 16.70
N TYR A 316 2.92 -10.08 17.98
CA TYR A 316 2.74 -11.10 19.00
C TYR A 316 1.41 -10.89 19.70
N ARG A 317 0.68 -11.98 19.89
CA ARG A 317 -0.50 -11.93 20.71
C ARG A 317 -0.12 -11.81 22.19
N GLN A 318 -0.84 -10.99 22.91
CA GLN A 318 -0.77 -10.99 24.37
C GLN A 318 -1.82 -11.93 24.95
N VAL A 319 -1.51 -12.53 26.08
CA VAL A 319 -2.41 -13.38 26.87
C VAL A 319 -2.50 -12.81 28.27
N LYS A 320 -3.71 -12.87 28.85
CA LYS A 320 -3.92 -12.45 30.21
C LYS A 320 -3.38 -13.51 31.17
N ASP A 321 -2.59 -13.08 32.13
CA ASP A 321 -2.13 -13.91 33.21
C ASP A 321 -3.25 -14.02 34.26
N ASP A 322 -3.77 -15.22 34.48
CA ASP A 322 -4.92 -15.44 35.37
C ASP A 322 -4.59 -15.15 36.84
N ALA A 323 -3.31 -15.22 37.22
CA ALA A 323 -2.89 -14.97 38.60
C ALA A 323 -2.70 -13.49 38.90
N THR A 324 -2.20 -12.72 37.94
CA THR A 324 -1.88 -11.29 38.13
C THR A 324 -2.87 -10.36 37.44
N GLY A 325 -3.65 -10.86 36.49
CA GLY A 325 -4.54 -10.06 35.65
C GLY A 325 -3.80 -9.22 34.59
N GLU A 326 -2.49 -9.36 34.48
CA GLU A 326 -1.65 -8.61 33.53
C GLU A 326 -1.62 -9.27 32.15
N TRP A 327 -1.50 -8.46 31.12
CA TRP A 327 -1.30 -8.92 29.75
C TRP A 327 0.17 -9.16 29.48
N LYS A 328 0.52 -10.36 29.02
CA LYS A 328 1.89 -10.76 28.70
C LYS A 328 1.97 -11.26 27.27
N THR A 329 3.07 -10.92 26.61
CA THR A 329 3.35 -11.37 25.25
C THR A 329 3.49 -12.89 25.22
N SER A 330 2.70 -13.54 24.39
CA SER A 330 2.82 -14.98 24.15
C SER A 330 3.95 -15.25 23.17
N THR A 331 4.95 -16.01 23.63
CA THR A 331 6.06 -16.50 22.79
C THR A 331 5.78 -17.88 22.20
N ASN A 332 4.63 -18.47 22.51
CA ASN A 332 4.31 -19.82 22.07
C ASN A 332 3.94 -19.87 20.59
N LYS A 333 4.59 -20.81 19.89
CA LYS A 333 4.32 -21.19 18.49
C LYS A 333 3.07 -22.09 18.32
N TRP A 334 2.23 -22.18 19.28
CA TRP A 334 1.18 -23.13 19.53
C TRP A 334 -0.14 -22.93 18.83
N TYR A 335 -0.26 -21.93 18.16
CA TYR A 335 -1.48 -21.24 17.86
C TYR A 335 -2.66 -22.13 17.40
N ASN A 336 -2.38 -23.18 16.58
CA ASN A 336 -3.42 -24.11 16.17
C ASN A 336 -3.98 -24.95 17.33
N GLY A 337 -3.20 -25.18 18.37
CA GLY A 337 -3.66 -25.88 19.57
C GLY A 337 -4.66 -25.07 20.38
N ASP A 338 -4.46 -23.77 20.49
CA ASP A 338 -5.33 -22.90 21.28
C ASP A 338 -6.66 -22.58 20.59
N ARG A 339 -6.72 -22.66 19.26
CA ARG A 339 -8.00 -22.56 18.56
C ARG A 339 -8.99 -23.65 18.95
N THR A 340 -8.47 -24.80 19.28
CA THR A 340 -9.28 -25.94 19.74
C THR A 340 -9.43 -25.97 21.25
N ASN A 341 -8.67 -25.17 21.98
CA ASN A 341 -8.76 -25.10 23.42
C ASN A 341 -9.97 -24.22 23.82
N LYS A 342 -11.05 -24.91 24.16
CA LYS A 342 -12.31 -24.27 24.56
C LYS A 342 -12.17 -23.35 25.79
N THR A 343 -11.18 -23.59 26.64
CA THR A 343 -10.94 -22.80 27.86
C THR A 343 -10.33 -21.44 27.49
N LEU A 344 -9.38 -21.41 26.58
CA LEU A 344 -8.79 -20.17 26.08
C LEU A 344 -9.74 -19.39 25.15
N ASN A 345 -10.60 -20.10 24.43
CA ASN A 345 -11.62 -19.47 23.60
C ASN A 345 -12.80 -18.90 24.41
N LYS A 346 -12.96 -19.32 25.67
CA LYS A 346 -14.12 -18.98 26.46
C LYS A 346 -14.08 -17.57 27.01
N ASP A 347 -12.91 -17.04 27.28
CA ASP A 347 -12.72 -15.74 27.92
C ASP A 347 -12.01 -14.71 27.01
N ASN A 348 -11.87 -15.01 25.73
CA ASN A 348 -10.93 -14.33 24.88
C ASN A 348 -11.57 -13.43 23.82
N ASP A 349 -12.37 -12.47 24.26
CA ASP A 349 -12.69 -11.27 23.47
C ASP A 349 -11.41 -10.49 23.12
N ALA A 350 -10.33 -10.71 23.85
CA ALA A 350 -9.01 -10.16 23.68
C ALA A 350 -8.29 -10.54 22.39
N TRP A 351 -8.66 -11.59 21.71
CA TRP A 351 -7.98 -12.07 20.52
C TRP A 351 -7.96 -11.07 19.37
N TYR A 352 -8.94 -10.20 19.35
CA TYR A 352 -9.12 -9.23 18.28
C TYR A 352 -9.06 -7.79 18.77
N GLU A 353 -8.82 -7.56 20.02
CA GLU A 353 -8.61 -6.22 20.51
C GLU A 353 -7.19 -5.76 20.16
N PRO A 354 -7.03 -4.64 19.47
CA PRO A 354 -5.70 -4.13 19.12
C PRO A 354 -4.79 -3.92 20.33
N SER A 355 -5.36 -3.57 21.47
CA SER A 355 -4.65 -3.38 22.74
C SER A 355 -4.01 -4.66 23.32
N HIS A 356 -4.31 -5.81 22.75
CA HIS A 356 -3.78 -7.10 23.19
C HIS A 356 -2.78 -7.73 22.21
N PHE A 357 -2.18 -6.90 21.36
CA PHE A 357 -1.09 -7.27 20.48
C PHE A 357 0.14 -6.41 20.75
N GLU A 358 1.31 -7.02 20.76
CA GLU A 358 2.58 -6.32 20.73
C GLU A 358 3.09 -6.27 19.30
N TYR A 359 3.37 -5.08 18.81
CA TYR A 359 3.88 -4.84 17.46
C TYR A 359 5.38 -4.55 17.52
N LYS A 360 6.18 -5.27 16.73
CA LYS A 360 7.64 -5.10 16.65
C LYS A 360 8.08 -4.83 15.22
N ARG A 361 8.75 -3.71 15.03
CA ARG A 361 9.45 -3.37 13.79
C ARG A 361 10.83 -4.00 13.82
N LEU A 362 11.08 -4.99 12.95
CA LEU A 362 12.34 -5.73 12.92
C LEU A 362 13.01 -5.60 11.55
N PRO A 363 14.35 -5.46 11.48
CA PRO A 363 15.05 -5.43 10.20
C PRO A 363 14.91 -6.76 9.45
N ILE A 364 14.82 -6.67 8.12
CA ILE A 364 14.84 -7.84 7.23
C ILE A 364 16.30 -8.20 6.97
N THR A 365 16.81 -9.18 7.72
CA THR A 365 18.24 -9.57 7.68
C THR A 365 18.49 -10.92 7.03
N THR A 366 17.44 -11.68 6.73
CA THR A 366 17.55 -13.05 6.26
C THR A 366 16.80 -13.29 4.95
N GLY A 367 17.18 -14.39 4.26
CA GLY A 367 16.55 -14.81 3.02
C GLY A 367 16.97 -14.00 1.80
N ALA A 368 16.18 -14.11 0.74
CA ALA A 368 16.42 -13.46 -0.55
C ALA A 368 16.42 -11.92 -0.51
N ARG A 369 16.19 -11.33 0.67
CA ARG A 369 16.09 -9.88 0.90
C ARG A 369 17.38 -9.25 1.40
N ALA A 370 18.36 -10.04 1.83
CA ALA A 370 19.65 -9.56 2.33
C ALA A 370 20.50 -8.85 1.24
N TRP A 371 20.19 -9.05 -0.03
CA TRP A 371 20.89 -8.41 -1.15
C TRP A 371 20.57 -6.92 -1.34
N TRP A 372 19.55 -6.38 -0.67
CA TRP A 372 19.22 -4.95 -0.73
C TRP A 372 20.18 -4.04 0.05
N ASN A 373 21.17 -4.60 0.71
CA ASN A 373 22.13 -3.84 1.53
C ASN A 373 23.14 -3.01 0.72
N GLY A 374 23.01 -2.93 -0.58
CA GLY A 374 23.86 -2.11 -1.43
C GLY A 374 23.12 -1.63 -2.68
N PHE A 375 23.48 -0.48 -3.18
CA PHE A 375 22.99 0.06 -4.43
C PHE A 375 24.15 0.53 -5.31
N ASP A 376 24.28 -0.04 -6.49
CA ASP A 376 25.27 0.38 -7.47
C ASP A 376 24.64 1.46 -8.38
N VAL A 377 25.38 2.53 -8.61
CA VAL A 377 24.95 3.67 -9.45
C VAL A 377 24.54 3.25 -10.86
N LYS A 378 25.13 2.19 -11.40
CA LYS A 378 24.75 1.64 -12.71
C LYS A 378 23.30 1.19 -12.76
N TRP A 379 22.70 0.81 -11.62
CA TRP A 379 21.32 0.33 -11.54
C TRP A 379 20.25 1.41 -11.73
N TYR A 380 20.63 2.68 -11.82
CA TYR A 380 19.71 3.71 -12.31
C TYR A 380 19.32 3.50 -13.78
N LEU A 381 20.13 2.78 -14.54
CA LEU A 381 19.83 2.40 -15.91
C LEU A 381 19.72 0.87 -16.01
N PHE A 382 18.91 0.39 -16.93
CA PHE A 382 18.88 -1.04 -17.25
C PHE A 382 19.99 -1.36 -18.24
N PRO A 383 20.60 -2.57 -18.18
CA PRO A 383 21.49 -3.00 -19.25
C PRO A 383 20.70 -3.20 -20.55
N PHE A 384 21.32 -2.92 -21.67
CA PHE A 384 20.81 -3.42 -22.94
C PHE A 384 21.09 -4.92 -23.07
N PRO A 385 20.20 -5.69 -23.73
CA PRO A 385 20.45 -7.09 -24.00
C PRO A 385 21.79 -7.27 -24.73
N GLN A 386 22.63 -8.18 -24.26
CA GLN A 386 23.94 -8.43 -24.85
C GLN A 386 23.86 -8.78 -26.34
N THR A 387 22.81 -9.47 -26.76
CA THR A 387 22.54 -9.79 -28.16
C THR A 387 22.38 -8.55 -29.05
N GLU A 388 21.88 -7.45 -28.51
CA GLU A 388 21.71 -6.19 -29.23
C GLU A 388 23.02 -5.38 -29.27
N VAL A 389 23.75 -5.39 -28.14
CA VAL A 389 25.07 -4.74 -28.06
C VAL A 389 26.06 -5.37 -29.05
N LEU A 390 26.07 -6.69 -29.16
CA LEU A 390 26.96 -7.44 -30.09
C LEU A 390 26.71 -7.15 -31.58
N LYS A 391 25.56 -6.58 -31.94
CA LYS A 391 25.28 -6.15 -33.32
C LYS A 391 26.04 -4.88 -33.74
N GLY A 392 26.70 -4.19 -32.80
CA GLY A 392 27.60 -3.07 -33.05
C GLY A 392 26.96 -1.70 -33.27
N TYR A 393 25.63 -1.60 -33.26
CA TYR A 393 24.92 -0.31 -33.40
C TYR A 393 24.52 0.32 -32.04
N LEU A 394 24.71 -0.41 -30.95
CA LEU A 394 24.30 0.01 -29.61
C LEU A 394 25.48 -0.12 -28.63
N VAL A 395 25.73 0.93 -27.88
CA VAL A 395 26.72 0.94 -26.80
C VAL A 395 26.03 0.67 -25.49
N GLN A 396 26.61 -0.21 -24.68
CA GLN A 396 26.06 -0.56 -23.36
C GLN A 396 26.04 0.66 -22.43
N ASN A 397 25.06 0.68 -21.55
CA ASN A 397 24.97 1.68 -20.50
C ASN A 397 26.20 1.63 -19.58
N PRO A 398 26.65 2.80 -19.05
CA PRO A 398 27.86 2.86 -18.22
C PRO A 398 27.79 1.90 -17.02
N GLY A 399 28.84 1.13 -16.83
CA GLY A 399 28.99 0.20 -15.72
C GLY A 399 28.41 -1.21 -15.93
N TRP A 400 27.79 -1.45 -17.10
CA TRP A 400 27.27 -2.77 -17.49
C TRP A 400 28.18 -3.48 -18.49
#